data_3a2f32e3843217da10585f9d59f4e109
#
_entry.id   3a2f32e3843217da10585f9d59f4e109
#
_cell.length_a   1.000
_cell.length_b   1.000
_cell.length_c   1.000
_cell.angle_alpha   90.00
_cell.angle_beta   90.00
_cell.angle_gamma   90.00
#
_symmetry.space_group_name_H-M   'P 1'
#
loop_
_entity.id
_entity.type
_entity.pdbx_description
1 polymer ?
#
loop_
_entity_poly.entity_id
_entity_poly.type
_entity_poly.pdbx_seq_one_letter_code
_entity_poly.pdbx_strand_id
1 'polypeptide(L)'
;MSIIETIRMILRCWRYQFKSEVPSIKFVRNLDFSNTTMIDIGANKGIYSIYMSRAAGENGSVIAFEPQPELGEHLESLKKTFTLDNLEIVNQGLSSISGVMTLHRDKVGSGSASVECNKKSYKTNESLRIPVTTLDKFFTTRQRKISFIKCDVEGHEFEVFKGGEGLLRQHMPILLFESHHSELTDGLFFSFLEGLGYKGYFFYVSQKNHASLFKKGKGEFVCSSQFPEYPYCRPSIQHRNYFFVPEHQTIKLS
;
A
#
# COMPACT_ATOMS: atom_id res chain seq x y z
N MET A 1 19.36 -8.64 10.84
CA MET A 1 19.85 -8.68 9.43
C MET A 1 21.37 -8.68 9.39
N SER A 2 21.99 -9.36 8.42
CA SER A 2 23.41 -9.24 8.15
C SER A 2 23.78 -7.84 7.59
N ILE A 3 25.06 -7.46 7.63
CA ILE A 3 25.54 -6.17 7.09
C ILE A 3 25.17 -6.06 5.59
N ILE A 4 25.34 -7.14 4.82
CA ILE A 4 25.02 -7.17 3.39
C ILE A 4 23.52 -6.96 3.15
N GLU A 5 22.65 -7.59 3.93
CA GLU A 5 21.19 -7.40 3.83
C GLU A 5 20.79 -5.98 4.20
N THR A 6 21.42 -5.40 5.22
CA THR A 6 21.19 -4.02 5.63
C THR A 6 21.56 -3.04 4.50
N ILE A 7 22.73 -3.20 3.89
CA ILE A 7 23.15 -2.39 2.74
C ILE A 7 22.17 -2.54 1.57
N ARG A 8 21.76 -3.77 1.24
CA ARG A 8 20.76 -4.03 0.19
C ARG A 8 19.42 -3.35 0.49
N MET A 9 18.98 -3.33 1.76
CA MET A 9 17.75 -2.65 2.15
C MET A 9 17.88 -1.14 2.00
N ILE A 10 18.97 -0.53 2.44
CA ILE A 10 19.25 0.90 2.25
C ILE A 10 19.21 1.28 0.76
N LEU A 11 19.88 0.48 -0.09
CA LEU A 11 19.87 0.71 -1.54
C LEU A 11 18.47 0.56 -2.16
N ARG A 12 17.64 -0.35 -1.65
CA ARG A 12 16.23 -0.47 -2.07
C ARG A 12 15.42 0.74 -1.65
N CYS A 13 15.52 1.19 -0.39
CA CYS A 13 14.87 2.42 0.08
C CYS A 13 15.28 3.61 -0.81
N TRP A 14 16.57 3.76 -1.07
CA TRP A 14 17.07 4.81 -1.98
C TRP A 14 16.46 4.69 -3.38
N ARG A 15 16.39 3.45 -3.94
CA ARG A 15 15.79 3.21 -5.26
C ARG A 15 14.31 3.59 -5.28
N TYR A 16 13.54 3.25 -4.25
CA TYR A 16 12.12 3.61 -4.16
C TYR A 16 11.95 5.12 -4.08
N GLN A 17 12.72 5.78 -3.22
CA GLN A 17 12.65 7.23 -3.03
C GLN A 17 13.03 8.03 -4.28
N PHE A 18 14.01 7.58 -5.07
CA PHE A 18 14.57 8.38 -6.16
C PHE A 18 14.33 7.82 -7.57
N LYS A 19 13.75 6.61 -7.70
CA LYS A 19 13.59 5.97 -9.02
C LYS A 19 12.24 5.31 -9.26
N SER A 20 11.71 4.54 -8.30
CA SER A 20 10.54 3.67 -8.55
C SER A 20 9.25 4.24 -8.01
N GLU A 21 9.23 4.73 -6.76
CA GLU A 21 8.05 5.14 -6.03
C GLU A 21 8.14 6.62 -5.58
N VAL A 22 8.79 7.45 -6.39
CA VAL A 22 9.12 8.84 -6.02
C VAL A 22 7.91 9.63 -5.53
N PRO A 23 6.76 9.67 -6.23
CA PRO A 23 5.60 10.43 -5.77
C PRO A 23 5.03 9.90 -4.47
N SER A 24 4.90 8.58 -4.35
CA SER A 24 4.29 7.92 -3.18
C SER A 24 5.16 8.09 -1.92
N ILE A 25 6.46 7.88 -2.05
CA ILE A 25 7.40 8.08 -0.93
C ILE A 25 7.50 9.56 -0.54
N LYS A 26 7.53 10.47 -1.53
CA LYS A 26 7.50 11.91 -1.27
C LYS A 26 6.24 12.31 -0.52
N PHE A 27 5.08 11.78 -0.94
CA PHE A 27 3.80 12.01 -0.29
C PHE A 27 3.83 11.59 1.18
N VAL A 28 4.24 10.35 1.49
CA VAL A 28 4.33 9.84 2.87
C VAL A 28 5.27 10.68 3.73
N ARG A 29 6.39 11.16 3.17
CA ARG A 29 7.38 11.94 3.92
C ARG A 29 7.00 13.39 4.20
N ASN A 30 6.11 13.96 3.39
CA ASN A 30 5.76 15.39 3.47
C ASN A 30 4.52 15.66 4.33
N LEU A 31 3.78 14.62 4.75
CA LEU A 31 2.63 14.76 5.63
C LEU A 31 3.02 14.48 7.09
N ASP A 32 2.32 15.16 7.99
CA ASP A 32 2.44 14.91 9.43
C ASP A 32 1.47 13.80 9.86
N PHE A 33 2.02 12.68 10.25
CA PHE A 33 1.28 11.52 10.78
C PHE A 33 1.56 11.27 12.27
N SER A 34 2.17 12.25 12.95
CA SER A 34 2.44 12.16 14.37
C SER A 34 1.16 11.92 15.20
N ASN A 35 1.30 11.19 16.29
CA ASN A 35 0.19 10.85 17.20
C ASN A 35 -0.95 10.01 16.56
N THR A 36 -0.76 9.47 15.37
CA THR A 36 -1.75 8.64 14.68
C THR A 36 -1.21 7.23 14.39
N THR A 37 -2.07 6.36 13.88
CA THR A 37 -1.69 5.05 13.39
C THR A 37 -1.71 5.05 11.86
N MET A 38 -0.64 4.52 11.25
CA MET A 38 -0.56 4.22 9.83
C MET A 38 -0.59 2.70 9.63
N ILE A 39 -1.18 2.22 8.55
CA ILE A 39 -1.30 0.78 8.26
C ILE A 39 -0.60 0.48 6.93
N ASP A 40 0.34 -0.47 6.94
CA ASP A 40 1.04 -0.99 5.76
C ASP A 40 0.55 -2.42 5.47
N ILE A 41 -0.32 -2.56 4.47
CA ILE A 41 -0.94 -3.84 4.11
C ILE A 41 -0.19 -4.41 2.91
N GLY A 42 0.29 -5.67 3.04
CA GLY A 42 1.23 -6.25 2.10
C GLY A 42 2.61 -5.63 2.25
N ALA A 43 3.11 -5.58 3.50
CA ALA A 43 4.35 -4.88 3.84
C ALA A 43 5.60 -5.47 3.13
N ASN A 44 5.54 -6.72 2.71
CA ASN A 44 6.59 -7.40 1.97
C ASN A 44 7.96 -7.26 2.67
N LYS A 45 8.91 -6.58 2.04
CA LYS A 45 10.27 -6.34 2.60
C LYS A 45 10.36 -5.09 3.48
N GLY A 46 9.24 -4.42 3.78
CA GLY A 46 9.16 -3.34 4.75
C GLY A 46 9.69 -1.98 4.27
N ILE A 47 9.77 -1.74 2.96
CA ILE A 47 10.26 -0.45 2.46
C ILE A 47 9.30 0.68 2.87
N TYR A 48 8.01 0.50 2.64
CA TYR A 48 7.00 1.46 3.10
C TYR A 48 6.94 1.54 4.62
N SER A 49 7.02 0.40 5.32
CA SER A 49 7.06 0.37 6.79
C SER A 49 8.17 1.24 7.37
N ILE A 50 9.37 1.27 6.76
CA ILE A 50 10.47 2.16 7.18
C ILE A 50 10.10 3.64 7.02
N TYR A 51 9.55 4.03 5.86
CA TYR A 51 9.19 5.43 5.61
C TYR A 51 8.01 5.88 6.48
N MET A 52 7.01 5.02 6.64
CA MET A 52 5.85 5.29 7.48
C MET A 52 6.22 5.38 8.97
N SER A 53 7.07 4.48 9.46
CA SER A 53 7.58 4.54 10.85
C SER A 53 8.29 5.87 11.14
N ARG A 54 9.12 6.34 10.21
CA ARG A 54 9.79 7.64 10.34
C ARG A 54 8.83 8.82 10.24
N ALA A 55 7.81 8.75 9.36
CA ALA A 55 6.81 9.79 9.22
C ALA A 55 5.86 9.87 10.42
N ALA A 56 5.52 8.73 11.02
CA ALA A 56 4.72 8.67 12.25
C ALA A 56 5.46 9.21 13.49
N GLY A 57 6.80 9.17 13.48
CA GLY A 57 7.62 9.61 14.60
C GLY A 57 7.43 8.79 15.87
N GLU A 58 8.02 9.24 16.98
CA GLU A 58 8.02 8.50 18.26
C GLU A 58 6.62 8.33 18.87
N ASN A 59 5.74 9.30 18.67
CA ASN A 59 4.39 9.30 19.23
C ASN A 59 3.33 8.65 18.33
N GLY A 60 3.67 8.39 17.06
CA GLY A 60 2.81 7.66 16.13
C GLY A 60 3.08 6.16 16.18
N SER A 61 2.32 5.39 15.40
CA SER A 61 2.52 3.95 15.26
C SER A 61 2.29 3.49 13.82
N VAL A 62 2.95 2.40 13.45
CA VAL A 62 2.74 1.71 12.19
C VAL A 62 2.39 0.26 12.47
N ILE A 63 1.36 -0.25 11.79
CA ILE A 63 0.99 -1.67 11.85
C ILE A 63 1.17 -2.25 10.45
N ALA A 64 2.10 -3.20 10.32
CA ALA A 64 2.46 -3.84 9.07
C ALA A 64 1.85 -5.25 9.00
N PHE A 65 0.99 -5.48 8.01
CA PHE A 65 0.41 -6.79 7.73
C PHE A 65 1.19 -7.47 6.60
N GLU A 66 1.70 -8.66 6.87
CA GLU A 66 2.39 -9.50 5.88
C GLU A 66 2.08 -10.97 6.17
N PRO A 67 1.33 -11.67 5.29
CA PRO A 67 0.91 -13.04 5.57
C PRO A 67 2.00 -14.11 5.40
N GLN A 68 3.07 -13.84 4.65
CA GLN A 68 4.16 -14.79 4.47
C GLN A 68 5.04 -14.85 5.72
N PRO A 69 5.15 -16.03 6.41
CA PRO A 69 5.91 -16.12 7.66
C PRO A 69 7.37 -15.67 7.54
N GLU A 70 8.02 -16.02 6.44
CA GLU A 70 9.43 -15.69 6.19
C GLU A 70 9.64 -14.18 6.03
N LEU A 71 8.65 -13.48 5.48
CA LEU A 71 8.67 -12.02 5.40
C LEU A 71 8.31 -11.38 6.74
N GLY A 72 7.45 -12.00 7.54
CA GLY A 72 7.21 -11.60 8.93
C GLY A 72 8.49 -11.63 9.77
N GLU A 73 9.26 -12.72 9.71
CA GLU A 73 10.58 -12.84 10.36
C GLU A 73 11.58 -11.78 9.83
N HIS A 74 11.56 -11.53 8.52
CA HIS A 74 12.38 -10.49 7.92
C HIS A 74 12.02 -9.10 8.45
N LEU A 75 10.72 -8.78 8.57
CA LEU A 75 10.22 -7.50 9.11
C LEU A 75 10.62 -7.32 10.58
N GLU A 76 10.55 -8.37 11.40
CA GLU A 76 11.06 -8.33 12.78
C GLU A 76 12.57 -8.05 12.85
N SER A 77 13.34 -8.67 11.96
CA SER A 77 14.78 -8.42 11.84
C SER A 77 15.06 -6.98 11.36
N LEU A 78 14.26 -6.48 10.42
CA LEU A 78 14.33 -5.12 9.90
C LEU A 78 14.00 -4.09 11.00
N LYS A 79 12.91 -4.31 11.76
CA LYS A 79 12.52 -3.48 12.90
C LYS A 79 13.68 -3.27 13.86
N LYS A 80 14.34 -4.36 14.28
CA LYS A 80 15.51 -4.31 15.16
C LYS A 80 16.69 -3.57 14.53
N THR A 81 16.97 -3.83 13.25
CA THR A 81 18.14 -3.26 12.54
C THR A 81 18.02 -1.75 12.34
N PHE A 82 16.81 -1.25 12.08
CA PHE A 82 16.55 0.18 11.82
C PHE A 82 15.95 0.93 13.02
N THR A 83 15.83 0.26 14.18
CA THR A 83 15.29 0.83 15.43
C THR A 83 13.91 1.45 15.20
N LEU A 84 12.99 0.65 14.65
CA LEU A 84 11.62 1.07 14.36
C LEU A 84 10.69 0.67 15.52
N ASP A 85 10.85 1.29 16.70
CA ASP A 85 10.16 0.89 17.91
C ASP A 85 8.64 1.07 17.84
N ASN A 86 8.18 1.99 16.99
CA ASN A 86 6.78 2.27 16.72
C ASN A 86 6.14 1.35 15.65
N LEU A 87 6.85 0.32 15.17
CA LEU A 87 6.36 -0.63 14.18
C LEU A 87 5.86 -1.92 14.87
N GLU A 88 4.59 -2.27 14.67
CA GLU A 88 3.99 -3.56 15.00
C GLU A 88 3.90 -4.42 13.72
N ILE A 89 4.28 -5.69 13.82
CA ILE A 89 4.23 -6.63 12.70
C ILE A 89 3.14 -7.66 12.98
N VAL A 90 2.24 -7.85 12.00
CA VAL A 90 1.11 -8.78 12.07
C VAL A 90 1.24 -9.80 10.94
N ASN A 91 1.56 -11.04 11.29
CA ASN A 91 1.73 -12.11 10.31
C ASN A 91 0.37 -12.72 9.92
N GLN A 92 -0.47 -11.90 9.30
CA GLN A 92 -1.80 -12.24 8.78
C GLN A 92 -2.07 -11.49 7.49
N GLY A 93 -2.95 -12.04 6.65
CA GLY A 93 -3.57 -11.31 5.55
C GLY A 93 -4.82 -10.55 5.98
N LEU A 94 -5.26 -9.63 5.13
CA LEU A 94 -6.52 -8.91 5.27
C LEU A 94 -7.43 -9.21 4.09
N SER A 95 -8.75 -9.28 4.36
CA SER A 95 -9.78 -9.57 3.36
C SER A 95 -11.14 -9.02 3.83
N SER A 96 -12.20 -9.23 3.05
CA SER A 96 -13.59 -8.92 3.45
C SER A 96 -14.16 -9.90 4.48
N ILE A 97 -13.50 -11.04 4.69
CA ILE A 97 -13.91 -12.07 5.64
C ILE A 97 -12.74 -12.53 6.51
N SER A 98 -13.03 -13.03 7.72
CA SER A 98 -12.04 -13.68 8.58
C SER A 98 -12.01 -15.18 8.32
N GLY A 99 -10.82 -15.79 8.39
CA GLY A 99 -10.67 -17.25 8.21
C GLY A 99 -9.27 -17.63 7.77
N VAL A 100 -9.21 -18.58 6.84
CA VAL A 100 -7.97 -19.05 6.22
C VAL A 100 -8.14 -18.99 4.71
N MET A 101 -7.19 -18.37 4.04
CA MET A 101 -7.13 -18.31 2.57
C MET A 101 -5.88 -19.00 2.04
N THR A 102 -5.87 -19.29 0.75
CA THR A 102 -4.69 -19.83 0.06
C THR A 102 -3.98 -18.71 -0.66
N LEU A 103 -2.72 -18.47 -0.30
CA LEU A 103 -1.82 -17.55 -0.96
C LEU A 103 -0.99 -18.31 -2.00
N HIS A 104 -0.97 -17.82 -3.22
CA HIS A 104 -0.18 -18.38 -4.33
C HIS A 104 1.06 -17.54 -4.57
N ARG A 105 2.23 -18.18 -4.69
CA ARG A 105 3.51 -17.50 -4.94
C ARG A 105 4.42 -18.32 -5.86
N ASP A 106 5.30 -17.63 -6.58
CA ASP A 106 6.30 -18.27 -7.45
C ASP A 106 7.48 -18.85 -6.66
N LYS A 107 7.80 -18.23 -5.52
CA LYS A 107 8.88 -18.62 -4.59
C LYS A 107 8.66 -18.01 -3.21
N VAL A 108 9.38 -18.53 -2.24
CA VAL A 108 9.42 -18.02 -0.87
C VAL A 108 9.79 -16.53 -0.86
N GLY A 109 9.01 -15.70 -0.16
CA GLY A 109 9.21 -14.26 -0.04
C GLY A 109 9.01 -13.49 -1.34
N SER A 110 8.16 -14.02 -2.24
CA SER A 110 7.78 -13.34 -3.49
C SER A 110 6.99 -12.06 -3.19
N GLY A 111 7.33 -11.00 -3.91
CA GLY A 111 6.57 -9.75 -3.87
C GLY A 111 5.26 -9.80 -4.65
N SER A 112 5.11 -10.79 -5.54
CA SER A 112 3.93 -11.00 -6.37
C SER A 112 3.01 -12.10 -5.85
N ALA A 113 3.07 -12.42 -4.55
CA ALA A 113 2.19 -13.38 -3.91
C ALA A 113 0.77 -12.83 -3.82
N SER A 114 -0.24 -13.61 -4.25
CA SER A 114 -1.65 -13.19 -4.29
C SER A 114 -2.58 -14.30 -3.83
N VAL A 115 -3.70 -13.92 -3.24
CA VAL A 115 -4.82 -14.85 -2.96
C VAL A 115 -5.76 -15.00 -4.16
N GLU A 116 -5.61 -14.15 -5.18
CA GLU A 116 -6.40 -14.18 -6.41
C GLU A 116 -5.83 -15.19 -7.41
N CYS A 117 -6.54 -16.30 -7.59
CA CYS A 117 -6.09 -17.43 -8.42
C CYS A 117 -6.19 -17.19 -9.94
N ASN A 118 -6.86 -16.11 -10.41
CA ASN A 118 -7.26 -15.95 -11.81
C ASN A 118 -6.24 -15.25 -12.71
N LYS A 119 -5.06 -14.88 -12.23
CA LYS A 119 -4.03 -14.27 -13.09
C LYS A 119 -3.30 -15.36 -13.88
N LYS A 120 -3.73 -15.60 -15.13
CA LYS A 120 -3.13 -16.52 -16.13
C LYS A 120 -1.63 -16.35 -16.37
N SER A 121 -0.96 -15.42 -15.71
CA SER A 121 0.45 -15.09 -15.95
C SER A 121 1.42 -15.60 -14.87
N TYR A 122 0.95 -16.12 -13.75
CA TYR A 122 1.85 -16.61 -12.71
C TYR A 122 2.01 -18.13 -12.81
N LYS A 123 3.22 -18.59 -13.09
CA LYS A 123 3.64 -19.95 -12.76
C LYS A 123 3.71 -20.00 -11.22
N THR A 124 2.57 -20.28 -10.57
CA THR A 124 2.54 -20.50 -9.13
C THR A 124 3.21 -21.83 -8.85
N ASN A 125 4.35 -21.81 -8.19
CA ASN A 125 5.07 -23.02 -7.83
C ASN A 125 4.73 -23.48 -6.41
N GLU A 126 4.11 -22.62 -5.61
CA GLU A 126 3.86 -22.87 -4.20
C GLU A 126 2.54 -22.23 -3.73
N SER A 127 1.83 -22.93 -2.87
CA SER A 127 0.60 -22.45 -2.23
C SER A 127 0.76 -22.55 -0.71
N LEU A 128 0.40 -21.48 0.00
CA LEU A 128 0.50 -21.38 1.45
C LEU A 128 -0.88 -21.07 2.04
N ARG A 129 -1.28 -21.78 3.07
CA ARG A 129 -2.48 -21.44 3.85
C ARG A 129 -2.11 -20.33 4.85
N ILE A 130 -2.79 -19.20 4.75
CA ILE A 130 -2.56 -18.02 5.58
C ILE A 130 -3.81 -17.69 6.40
N PRO A 131 -3.67 -17.28 7.66
CA PRO A 131 -4.76 -16.70 8.41
C PRO A 131 -5.10 -15.32 7.83
N VAL A 132 -6.40 -15.02 7.75
CA VAL A 132 -6.90 -13.70 7.31
C VAL A 132 -7.92 -13.18 8.30
N THR A 133 -7.98 -11.85 8.42
CA THR A 133 -8.99 -11.14 9.20
C THR A 133 -9.51 -9.93 8.42
N THR A 134 -10.51 -9.23 8.95
CA THR A 134 -10.96 -7.96 8.38
C THR A 134 -10.34 -6.79 9.12
N LEU A 135 -10.18 -5.64 8.46
CA LEU A 135 -9.75 -4.40 9.11
C LEU A 135 -10.67 -4.05 10.28
N ASP A 136 -11.98 -4.10 10.06
CA ASP A 136 -12.97 -3.76 11.09
C ASP A 136 -12.81 -4.64 12.34
N LYS A 137 -12.67 -5.95 12.16
CA LYS A 137 -12.48 -6.88 13.28
C LYS A 137 -11.16 -6.64 14.02
N PHE A 138 -10.06 -6.44 13.28
CA PHE A 138 -8.74 -6.24 13.87
C PHE A 138 -8.67 -4.95 14.71
N PHE A 139 -9.36 -3.90 14.26
CA PHE A 139 -9.32 -2.59 14.92
C PHE A 139 -10.48 -2.33 15.90
N THR A 140 -11.38 -3.28 16.13
CA THR A 140 -12.56 -3.13 17.03
C THR A 140 -12.21 -2.58 18.43
N THR A 141 -11.06 -2.97 18.99
CA THR A 141 -10.63 -2.56 20.34
C THR A 141 -9.55 -1.47 20.33
N ARG A 142 -9.11 -1.02 19.16
CA ARG A 142 -8.01 -0.06 19.01
C ARG A 142 -8.57 1.35 18.78
N GLN A 143 -8.35 2.25 19.73
CA GLN A 143 -8.98 3.58 19.74
C GLN A 143 -8.18 4.69 19.05
N ARG A 144 -6.88 4.44 18.73
CA ARG A 144 -6.04 5.46 18.13
C ARG A 144 -6.52 5.78 16.70
N LYS A 145 -6.56 7.07 16.35
CA LYS A 145 -6.93 7.52 15.01
C LYS A 145 -6.03 6.88 13.95
N ILE A 146 -6.65 6.32 12.93
CA ILE A 146 -5.95 5.84 11.73
C ILE A 146 -5.97 6.97 10.71
N SER A 147 -4.81 7.36 10.22
CA SER A 147 -4.65 8.51 9.33
C SER A 147 -4.21 8.15 7.92
N PHE A 148 -3.59 6.99 7.75
CA PHE A 148 -3.06 6.55 6.47
C PHE A 148 -3.08 5.03 6.35
N ILE A 149 -3.48 4.54 5.19
CA ILE A 149 -3.42 3.11 4.83
C ILE A 149 -2.72 2.98 3.47
N LYS A 150 -1.62 2.22 3.43
CA LYS A 150 -1.05 1.71 2.18
C LYS A 150 -1.53 0.28 1.99
N CYS A 151 -2.05 -0.07 0.82
CA CYS A 151 -2.49 -1.41 0.49
C CYS A 151 -1.89 -1.84 -0.85
N ASP A 152 -1.19 -3.00 -0.83
CA ASP A 152 -0.54 -3.58 -2.01
C ASP A 152 -0.52 -5.09 -1.81
N VAL A 153 -1.59 -5.72 -2.24
CA VAL A 153 -1.88 -7.16 -2.02
C VAL A 153 -2.12 -7.91 -3.33
N GLU A 154 -1.60 -7.32 -4.42
CA GLU A 154 -1.53 -7.96 -5.74
C GLU A 154 -2.91 -8.40 -6.28
N GLY A 155 -3.89 -7.48 -6.20
CA GLY A 155 -5.21 -7.60 -6.79
C GLY A 155 -6.32 -8.00 -5.83
N HIS A 156 -6.09 -7.95 -4.52
CA HIS A 156 -7.10 -8.21 -3.48
C HIS A 156 -7.50 -6.95 -2.70
N GLU A 157 -7.08 -5.77 -3.17
CA GLU A 157 -7.24 -4.48 -2.50
C GLU A 157 -8.71 -4.16 -2.22
N PHE A 158 -9.61 -4.41 -3.17
CA PHE A 158 -11.04 -4.16 -3.01
C PHE A 158 -11.65 -4.98 -1.87
N GLU A 159 -11.31 -6.26 -1.77
CA GLU A 159 -11.80 -7.11 -0.68
C GLU A 159 -11.24 -6.67 0.68
N VAL A 160 -10.00 -6.20 0.73
CA VAL A 160 -9.42 -5.61 1.96
C VAL A 160 -10.23 -4.39 2.42
N PHE A 161 -10.51 -3.46 1.52
CA PHE A 161 -11.26 -2.23 1.88
C PHE A 161 -12.73 -2.50 2.19
N LYS A 162 -13.37 -3.48 1.54
CA LYS A 162 -14.71 -3.95 1.93
C LYS A 162 -14.73 -4.48 3.36
N GLY A 163 -13.70 -5.22 3.76
CA GLY A 163 -13.53 -5.69 5.13
C GLY A 163 -13.18 -4.62 6.15
N GLY A 164 -13.00 -3.38 5.70
CA GLY A 164 -12.68 -2.21 6.51
C GLY A 164 -13.66 -1.06 6.34
N GLU A 165 -14.86 -1.30 5.81
CA GLU A 165 -15.83 -0.22 5.55
C GLU A 165 -16.16 0.59 6.81
N GLY A 166 -16.35 -0.07 7.95
CA GLY A 166 -16.61 0.57 9.23
C GLY A 166 -15.44 1.46 9.67
N LEU A 167 -14.22 0.94 9.59
CA LEU A 167 -13.00 1.67 9.90
C LEU A 167 -12.81 2.87 8.96
N LEU A 168 -13.04 2.69 7.66
CA LEU A 168 -12.93 3.76 6.67
C LEU A 168 -13.93 4.89 6.96
N ARG A 169 -15.18 4.58 7.26
CA ARG A 169 -16.20 5.57 7.65
C ARG A 169 -15.84 6.30 8.94
N GLN A 170 -15.31 5.58 9.92
CA GLN A 170 -15.00 6.14 11.24
C GLN A 170 -13.77 7.04 11.23
N HIS A 171 -12.69 6.61 10.59
CA HIS A 171 -11.39 7.27 10.66
C HIS A 171 -11.08 8.17 9.47
N MET A 172 -11.67 7.89 8.31
CA MET A 172 -11.42 8.60 7.05
C MET A 172 -9.92 8.77 6.79
N PRO A 173 -9.10 7.68 6.78
CA PRO A 173 -7.68 7.76 6.52
C PRO A 173 -7.42 8.09 5.04
N ILE A 174 -6.26 8.66 4.74
CA ILE A 174 -5.78 8.71 3.36
C ILE A 174 -5.42 7.30 2.92
N LEU A 175 -5.81 6.90 1.71
CA LEU A 175 -5.53 5.61 1.14
C LEU A 175 -4.50 5.74 0.02
N LEU A 176 -3.51 4.86 0.01
CA LEU A 176 -2.57 4.66 -1.07
C LEU A 176 -2.61 3.17 -1.44
N PHE A 177 -2.98 2.83 -2.65
CA PHE A 177 -3.02 1.44 -3.07
C PHE A 177 -2.59 1.25 -4.52
N GLU A 178 -2.10 0.04 -4.82
CA GLU A 178 -1.83 -0.39 -6.18
C GLU A 178 -3.09 -1.03 -6.77
N SER A 179 -3.49 -0.66 -7.98
CA SER A 179 -4.60 -1.29 -8.68
C SER A 179 -4.23 -1.57 -10.13
N HIS A 180 -4.70 -2.69 -10.64
CA HIS A 180 -4.51 -3.05 -12.03
C HIS A 180 -5.63 -2.47 -12.91
N HIS A 181 -5.31 -2.20 -14.17
CA HIS A 181 -6.26 -1.64 -15.13
C HIS A 181 -7.57 -2.44 -15.25
N SER A 182 -7.52 -3.76 -15.11
CA SER A 182 -8.73 -4.61 -15.15
C SER A 182 -9.69 -4.36 -13.99
N GLU A 183 -9.21 -3.91 -12.84
CA GLU A 183 -10.01 -3.57 -11.66
C GLU A 183 -10.64 -2.19 -11.77
N LEU A 184 -10.09 -1.33 -12.64
CA LEU A 184 -10.59 0.01 -12.88
C LEU A 184 -11.71 0.04 -13.93
N THR A 185 -11.78 -0.96 -14.81
CA THR A 185 -12.69 -0.94 -15.97
C THR A 185 -14.14 -1.18 -15.60
N ASP A 186 -14.44 -1.90 -14.54
CA ASP A 186 -15.81 -2.10 -14.04
C ASP A 186 -16.28 -1.01 -13.07
N GLY A 187 -15.38 -0.15 -12.61
CA GLY A 187 -15.66 1.02 -11.78
C GLY A 187 -16.10 0.72 -10.34
N LEU A 188 -16.33 -0.54 -9.97
CA LEU A 188 -16.92 -0.92 -8.68
C LEU A 188 -16.04 -0.50 -7.50
N PHE A 189 -14.75 -0.69 -7.60
CA PHE A 189 -13.82 -0.37 -6.52
C PHE A 189 -13.77 1.15 -6.24
N PHE A 190 -13.64 1.95 -7.29
CA PHE A 190 -13.58 3.41 -7.14
C PHE A 190 -14.92 3.96 -6.68
N SER A 191 -16.04 3.50 -7.28
CA SER A 191 -17.39 3.90 -6.86
C SER A 191 -17.67 3.56 -5.40
N PHE A 192 -17.15 2.43 -4.89
CA PHE A 192 -17.24 2.09 -3.48
C PHE A 192 -16.55 3.14 -2.60
N LEU A 193 -15.30 3.52 -2.92
CA LEU A 193 -14.56 4.52 -2.16
C LEU A 193 -15.18 5.91 -2.27
N GLU A 194 -15.62 6.30 -3.45
CA GLU A 194 -16.33 7.57 -3.68
C GLU A 194 -17.66 7.62 -2.89
N GLY A 195 -18.40 6.51 -2.82
CA GLY A 195 -19.59 6.37 -1.99
C GLY A 195 -19.32 6.47 -0.47
N LEU A 196 -18.08 6.30 -0.04
CA LEU A 196 -17.63 6.54 1.33
C LEU A 196 -17.20 8.00 1.59
N GLY A 197 -17.20 8.87 0.56
CA GLY A 197 -16.79 10.28 0.66
C GLY A 197 -15.29 10.50 0.40
N TYR A 198 -14.68 9.66 -0.44
CA TYR A 198 -13.32 9.84 -0.90
C TYR A 198 -13.27 10.42 -2.30
N LYS A 199 -12.18 11.13 -2.58
CA LYS A 199 -11.82 11.60 -3.91
C LYS A 199 -10.50 10.97 -4.34
N GLY A 200 -10.51 10.34 -5.51
CA GLY A 200 -9.35 9.64 -6.04
C GLY A 200 -8.39 10.57 -6.80
N TYR A 201 -7.11 10.27 -6.71
CA TYR A 201 -6.03 10.94 -7.45
C TYR A 201 -4.98 9.93 -7.87
N PHE A 202 -4.25 10.28 -8.92
CA PHE A 202 -3.06 9.56 -9.33
C PHE A 202 -2.01 10.57 -9.83
N PHE A 203 -0.76 10.15 -9.85
CA PHE A 203 0.34 11.00 -10.29
C PHE A 203 0.57 10.85 -11.79
N TYR A 204 0.33 11.91 -12.54
CA TYR A 204 0.48 11.94 -13.98
C TYR A 204 1.79 12.58 -14.44
N VAL A 205 2.40 11.97 -15.46
CA VAL A 205 3.57 12.49 -16.14
C VAL A 205 3.37 12.37 -17.65
N SER A 206 3.56 13.45 -18.38
CA SER A 206 3.42 13.50 -19.84
C SER A 206 4.28 12.44 -20.55
N GLN A 207 3.73 11.82 -21.62
CA GLN A 207 4.34 10.69 -22.33
C GLN A 207 5.73 10.96 -22.91
N LYS A 208 6.01 12.16 -23.41
CA LYS A 208 7.27 12.48 -24.10
C LYS A 208 8.53 12.33 -23.24
N ASN A 209 8.39 12.41 -21.91
CA ASN A 209 9.51 12.36 -20.97
C ASN A 209 9.22 11.51 -19.72
N HIS A 210 8.26 10.59 -19.81
CA HIS A 210 7.69 9.87 -18.69
C HIS A 210 8.74 9.32 -17.69
N ALA A 211 9.67 8.50 -18.15
CA ALA A 211 10.63 7.86 -17.25
C ALA A 211 11.57 8.85 -16.54
N SER A 212 11.99 9.92 -17.22
CA SER A 212 12.90 10.92 -16.65
C SER A 212 12.19 11.89 -15.71
N LEU A 213 10.97 12.31 -16.04
CA LEU A 213 10.17 13.20 -15.22
C LEU A 213 9.60 12.50 -14.00
N PHE A 214 9.16 11.25 -14.13
CA PHE A 214 8.71 10.42 -13.02
C PHE A 214 9.82 10.23 -11.98
N LYS A 215 11.03 9.87 -12.43
CA LYS A 215 12.21 9.75 -11.57
C LYS A 215 12.59 11.03 -10.85
N LYS A 216 12.28 12.18 -11.43
CA LYS A 216 12.50 13.51 -10.82
C LYS A 216 11.31 13.95 -9.95
N GLY A 217 10.23 13.16 -9.86
CA GLY A 217 8.99 13.56 -9.21
C GLY A 217 8.33 14.79 -9.86
N LYS A 218 8.59 14.99 -11.14
CA LYS A 218 8.01 16.09 -11.92
C LYS A 218 6.77 15.60 -12.65
N GLY A 219 5.63 15.92 -12.14
CA GLY A 219 4.32 15.60 -12.66
C GLY A 219 3.26 16.29 -11.81
N GLU A 220 2.03 15.95 -12.04
CA GLU A 220 0.90 16.50 -11.32
C GLU A 220 -0.02 15.41 -10.79
N PHE A 221 -0.71 15.68 -9.68
CA PHE A 221 -1.78 14.84 -9.22
C PHE A 221 -3.06 15.21 -9.96
N VAL A 222 -3.63 14.22 -10.62
CA VAL A 222 -4.85 14.36 -11.42
C VAL A 222 -5.99 13.66 -10.71
N CYS A 223 -7.17 14.30 -10.66
CA CYS A 223 -8.35 13.72 -10.06
C CYS A 223 -8.90 12.55 -10.88
N SER A 224 -9.39 11.52 -10.21
CA SER A 224 -10.00 10.34 -10.83
C SER A 224 -11.20 10.67 -11.73
N SER A 225 -11.95 11.73 -11.45
CA SER A 225 -13.03 12.20 -12.30
C SER A 225 -12.58 12.64 -13.71
N GLN A 226 -11.29 12.93 -13.90
CA GLN A 226 -10.70 13.28 -15.19
C GLN A 226 -10.10 12.06 -15.91
N PHE A 227 -10.27 10.88 -15.35
CA PHE A 227 -9.70 9.61 -15.83
C PHE A 227 -9.94 9.31 -17.30
N PRO A 228 -11.16 9.49 -17.85
CA PRO A 228 -11.44 9.19 -19.26
C PRO A 228 -10.66 10.05 -20.25
N GLU A 229 -10.24 11.25 -19.84
CA GLU A 229 -9.53 12.22 -20.70
C GLU A 229 -8.02 11.94 -20.79
N TYR A 230 -7.50 11.15 -19.85
CA TYR A 230 -6.09 10.83 -19.79
C TYR A 230 -5.81 9.47 -20.39
N PRO A 231 -4.74 9.31 -21.18
CA PRO A 231 -4.45 8.06 -21.89
C PRO A 231 -3.86 6.96 -20.96
N TYR A 232 -4.50 6.72 -19.81
CA TYR A 232 -4.11 5.68 -18.86
C TYR A 232 -4.35 4.30 -19.36
N CYS A 233 -5.26 4.20 -20.29
CA CYS A 233 -5.67 2.97 -20.93
C CYS A 233 -4.59 2.37 -21.82
N ARG A 234 -3.39 2.93 -21.86
CA ARG A 234 -2.28 2.37 -22.63
C ARG A 234 -1.37 1.55 -21.72
N PRO A 235 -1.09 0.29 -22.05
CA PRO A 235 -0.23 -0.60 -21.27
C PRO A 235 1.18 -0.05 -21.00
N SER A 236 1.62 0.97 -21.74
CA SER A 236 2.94 1.58 -21.63
C SER A 236 3.09 2.64 -20.52
N ILE A 237 1.97 3.07 -19.89
CA ILE A 237 1.98 4.06 -18.82
C ILE A 237 1.48 3.38 -17.56
N GLN A 238 2.38 2.74 -16.87
CA GLN A 238 2.08 2.02 -15.63
C GLN A 238 2.12 2.96 -14.44
N HIS A 239 1.07 3.77 -14.25
CA HIS A 239 0.76 4.29 -12.93
C HIS A 239 -0.18 3.30 -12.27
N ARG A 240 0.31 2.64 -11.24
CA ARG A 240 -0.46 1.65 -10.48
C ARG A 240 -0.91 2.19 -9.13
N ASN A 241 -0.28 3.29 -8.68
CA ASN A 241 -0.54 3.87 -7.37
C ASN A 241 -1.64 4.94 -7.45
N TYR A 242 -2.70 4.73 -6.68
CA TYR A 242 -3.82 5.62 -6.52
C TYR A 242 -3.87 6.15 -5.10
N PHE A 243 -4.18 7.43 -4.97
CA PHE A 243 -4.40 8.09 -3.70
C PHE A 243 -5.89 8.41 -3.57
N PHE A 244 -6.53 7.95 -2.51
CA PHE A 244 -7.88 8.32 -2.18
C PHE A 244 -7.86 9.14 -0.90
N VAL A 245 -8.34 10.38 -1.01
CA VAL A 245 -8.30 11.39 0.05
C VAL A 245 -9.73 11.72 0.45
N PRO A 246 -10.05 11.78 1.75
CA PRO A 246 -11.37 12.23 2.20
C PRO A 246 -11.72 13.60 1.63
N GLU A 247 -12.92 13.79 1.10
CA GLU A 247 -13.34 15.04 0.43
C GLU A 247 -13.24 16.28 1.34
N HIS A 248 -13.42 16.10 2.65
CA HIS A 248 -13.32 17.18 3.64
C HIS A 248 -11.85 17.55 3.98
N GLN A 249 -10.87 16.79 3.50
CA GLN A 249 -9.45 17.07 3.73
C GLN A 249 -8.84 17.81 2.55
N THR A 250 -8.29 18.98 2.82
CA THR A 250 -7.48 19.69 1.81
C THR A 250 -6.02 19.27 1.96
N ILE A 251 -5.53 18.44 1.05
CA ILE A 251 -4.13 18.03 1.02
C ILE A 251 -3.45 18.71 -0.16
N LYS A 252 -2.33 19.38 0.11
CA LYS A 252 -1.47 19.86 -0.98
C LYS A 252 -0.73 18.65 -1.56
N LEU A 253 -1.26 18.13 -2.64
CA LEU A 253 -0.61 17.12 -3.46
C LEU A 253 0.47 17.83 -4.30
N SER A 254 1.66 18.06 -3.72
CA SER A 254 2.76 18.80 -4.38
C SER A 254 4.01 17.93 -4.53
#